data_94cb4c267c4a905d54d23bd42b701eb8
#
_entry.id   94cb4c267c4a905d54d23bd42b701eb8
#
_cell.length_a   1.000
_cell.length_b   1.000
_cell.length_c   1.000
_cell.angle_alpha   90.00
_cell.angle_beta   90.00
_cell.angle_gamma   90.00
#
_symmetry.space_group_name_H-M   'P 1'
#
loop_
_entity.id
_entity.type
_entity.pdbx_description
1 polymer ?
#
loop_
_entity_poly.entity_id
_entity_poly.type
_entity_poly.pdbx_seq_one_letter_code
_entity_poly.pdbx_strand_id
1 'polypeptide(L)'
;VNVITRDVRNEPDPTFYAAFDVIIATDLDFLSFTSLNAGARLNQKAFYAGASHGMYGYIFADLVSHSYVIEREVGNRATQKGRESTTRQVTGIQTKKENGKVIEMVTKQELYSPLMLVKDSPLPPEIATNKRRLKKVHPLLTCVRALWEYQRQGHGLNPTIPPTEDNLKLFATIAKVKHSELLLPDSTLAGEFLKSFCGNIGSEFAPVTAFLGGQLAQDVINVLGNREQPLQNLMLFDGDEMSGPVYPLHPIFPETSLPIIPGVPANAGPVEVLE
;
A
#
# COMPACT_ATOMS: atom_id res chain seq x y z
N VAL A 1 11.74 4.09 -26.02
CA VAL A 1 11.12 4.98 -25.01
C VAL A 1 10.31 6.02 -25.76
N ASN A 2 9.02 6.12 -25.45
CA ASN A 2 8.13 7.15 -25.95
C ASN A 2 7.97 8.22 -24.86
N VAL A 3 8.19 9.49 -25.20
CA VAL A 3 8.04 10.60 -24.29
C VAL A 3 6.75 11.34 -24.59
N ILE A 4 5.91 11.52 -23.56
CA ILE A 4 4.67 12.30 -23.63
C ILE A 4 4.92 13.59 -22.85
N THR A 5 4.91 14.74 -23.53
CA THR A 5 5.22 16.05 -22.94
C THR A 5 4.01 16.79 -22.38
N ARG A 6 2.80 16.27 -22.60
CA ARG A 6 1.57 16.85 -22.06
C ARG A 6 1.36 16.44 -20.60
N ASP A 7 0.65 17.25 -19.84
CA ASP A 7 0.22 16.89 -18.49
C ASP A 7 -0.86 15.79 -18.56
N VAL A 8 -0.54 14.62 -18.00
CA VAL A 8 -1.44 13.45 -17.98
C VAL A 8 -2.32 13.37 -16.72
N ARG A 9 -2.15 14.30 -15.76
CA ARG A 9 -2.93 14.30 -14.50
C ARG A 9 -4.43 14.52 -14.74
N ASN A 10 -4.76 15.22 -15.80
CA ASN A 10 -6.12 15.52 -16.23
C ASN A 10 -6.42 14.91 -17.61
N GLU A 11 -5.99 13.67 -17.84
CA GLU A 11 -6.22 12.98 -19.10
C GLU A 11 -7.74 12.80 -19.33
N PRO A 12 -8.32 13.42 -20.36
CA PRO A 12 -9.76 13.36 -20.61
C PRO A 12 -10.20 12.00 -21.19
N ASP A 13 -9.27 11.25 -21.81
CA ASP A 13 -9.57 9.95 -22.38
C ASP A 13 -9.26 8.84 -21.36
N PRO A 14 -10.30 8.23 -20.77
CA PRO A 14 -10.10 7.15 -19.81
C PRO A 14 -9.40 5.92 -20.41
N THR A 15 -9.45 5.75 -21.75
CA THR A 15 -8.79 4.61 -22.42
C THR A 15 -7.29 4.79 -22.57
N PHE A 16 -6.76 5.98 -22.31
CA PHE A 16 -5.32 6.26 -22.34
C PHE A 16 -4.53 5.25 -21.47
N TYR A 17 -5.04 4.94 -20.29
CA TYR A 17 -4.39 4.02 -19.37
C TYR A 17 -4.43 2.55 -19.81
N ALA A 18 -5.32 2.18 -20.73
CA ALA A 18 -5.45 0.82 -21.24
C ALA A 18 -4.19 0.34 -21.99
N ALA A 19 -3.41 1.28 -22.52
CA ALA A 19 -2.19 1.00 -23.28
C ALA A 19 -1.00 0.54 -22.41
N PHE A 20 -1.11 0.63 -21.08
CA PHE A 20 0.00 0.34 -20.17
C PHE A 20 -0.34 -0.88 -19.29
N ASP A 21 0.67 -1.66 -18.91
CA ASP A 21 0.53 -2.77 -17.96
C ASP A 21 0.60 -2.29 -16.52
N VAL A 22 1.48 -1.32 -16.27
CA VAL A 22 1.72 -0.70 -14.96
C VAL A 22 1.82 0.81 -15.13
N ILE A 23 1.19 1.54 -14.22
CA ILE A 23 1.28 3.01 -14.12
C ILE A 23 2.00 3.34 -12.83
N ILE A 24 3.10 4.09 -12.94
CA ILE A 24 3.88 4.56 -11.80
C ILE A 24 3.83 6.08 -11.78
N ALA A 25 3.40 6.63 -10.67
CA ALA A 25 3.36 8.07 -10.43
C ALA A 25 4.26 8.43 -9.25
N THR A 26 5.10 9.46 -9.39
CA THR A 26 6.02 9.87 -8.32
C THR A 26 5.91 11.36 -8.04
N ASP A 27 6.06 11.70 -6.76
CA ASP A 27 6.17 13.08 -6.24
C ASP A 27 5.04 14.02 -6.71
N LEU A 28 3.81 13.50 -6.76
CA LEU A 28 2.60 14.25 -7.02
C LEU A 28 1.82 14.51 -5.73
N ASP A 29 0.87 15.45 -5.81
CA ASP A 29 -0.09 15.67 -4.74
C ASP A 29 -1.14 14.55 -4.66
N PHE A 30 -1.83 14.48 -3.52
CA PHE A 30 -2.83 13.45 -3.25
C PHE A 30 -3.97 13.40 -4.28
N LEU A 31 -4.43 14.56 -4.75
CA LEU A 31 -5.53 14.63 -5.74
C LEU A 31 -5.08 14.10 -7.09
N SER A 32 -3.87 14.46 -7.52
CA SER A 32 -3.25 13.94 -8.75
C SER A 32 -3.05 12.42 -8.67
N PHE A 33 -2.49 11.90 -7.57
CA PHE A 33 -2.37 10.45 -7.35
C PHE A 33 -3.73 9.74 -7.40
N THR A 34 -4.75 10.32 -6.76
CA THR A 34 -6.09 9.73 -6.72
C THR A 34 -6.73 9.68 -8.11
N SER A 35 -6.56 10.75 -8.91
CA SER A 35 -7.07 10.81 -10.29
C SER A 35 -6.41 9.76 -11.17
N LEU A 36 -5.07 9.66 -11.14
CA LEU A 36 -4.31 8.65 -11.90
C LEU A 36 -4.66 7.23 -11.45
N ASN A 37 -4.79 7.00 -10.14
CA ASN A 37 -5.21 5.69 -9.61
C ASN A 37 -6.63 5.32 -10.08
N ALA A 38 -7.56 6.26 -10.10
CA ALA A 38 -8.91 6.01 -10.62
C ALA A 38 -8.89 5.63 -12.11
N GLY A 39 -8.12 6.36 -12.94
CA GLY A 39 -7.94 6.05 -14.36
C GLY A 39 -7.33 4.67 -14.60
N ALA A 40 -6.28 4.33 -13.87
CA ALA A 40 -5.65 3.01 -13.90
C ALA A 40 -6.64 1.91 -13.51
N ARG A 41 -7.38 2.10 -12.41
CA ARG A 41 -8.32 1.12 -11.87
C ARG A 41 -9.51 0.87 -12.80
N LEU A 42 -10.05 1.91 -13.45
CA LEU A 42 -11.11 1.76 -14.45
C LEU A 42 -10.67 0.88 -15.62
N ASN A 43 -9.37 0.88 -15.95
CA ASN A 43 -8.79 0.04 -16.99
C ASN A 43 -8.19 -1.27 -16.46
N GLN A 44 -8.44 -1.63 -15.19
CA GLN A 44 -7.91 -2.84 -14.54
C GLN A 44 -6.37 -2.93 -14.61
N LYS A 45 -5.69 -1.79 -14.48
CA LYS A 45 -4.23 -1.69 -14.55
C LYS A 45 -3.61 -1.52 -13.17
N ALA A 46 -2.43 -2.11 -13.01
CA ALA A 46 -1.63 -1.93 -11.80
C ALA A 46 -1.20 -0.47 -11.67
N PHE A 47 -1.32 0.08 -10.47
CA PHE A 47 -0.95 1.45 -10.15
C PHE A 47 -0.05 1.50 -8.92
N TYR A 48 1.00 2.31 -9.02
CA TYR A 48 1.87 2.64 -7.91
C TYR A 48 1.97 4.15 -7.75
N ALA A 49 1.93 4.61 -6.51
CA ALA A 49 2.29 5.98 -6.15
C ALA A 49 3.48 5.95 -5.20
N GLY A 50 4.46 6.80 -5.43
CA GLY A 50 5.61 6.98 -4.55
C GLY A 50 5.93 8.44 -4.33
N ALA A 51 6.28 8.80 -3.09
CA ALA A 51 6.79 10.13 -2.80
C ALA A 51 7.88 10.07 -1.72
N SER A 52 8.84 10.99 -1.86
CA SER A 52 9.91 11.21 -0.89
C SER A 52 9.80 12.59 -0.26
N HIS A 53 10.13 12.66 1.02
CA HIS A 53 10.11 13.86 1.83
C HIS A 53 11.35 13.84 2.74
N GLY A 54 12.51 14.19 2.17
CA GLY A 54 13.80 14.12 2.86
C GLY A 54 14.15 12.74 3.35
N MET A 55 14.20 12.54 4.67
CA MET A 55 14.46 11.23 5.31
C MET A 55 13.26 10.29 5.27
N TYR A 56 12.09 10.74 4.87
CA TYR A 56 10.85 9.98 4.87
C TYR A 56 10.34 9.71 3.45
N GLY A 57 9.56 8.64 3.29
CA GLY A 57 8.87 8.38 2.05
C GLY A 57 7.85 7.26 2.16
N TYR A 58 7.14 7.03 1.07
CA TYR A 58 6.17 5.95 1.00
C TYR A 58 6.01 5.41 -0.43
N ILE A 59 5.53 4.17 -0.51
CA ILE A 59 5.06 3.53 -1.73
C ILE A 59 3.66 3.01 -1.45
N PHE A 60 2.71 3.37 -2.32
CA PHE A 60 1.37 2.83 -2.35
C PHE A 60 1.19 1.97 -3.59
N ALA A 61 0.54 0.81 -3.44
CA ALA A 61 0.20 -0.10 -4.53
C ALA A 61 -1.31 -0.34 -4.60
N ASP A 62 -1.87 -0.27 -5.81
CA ASP A 62 -3.22 -0.72 -6.14
C ASP A 62 -3.17 -1.60 -7.39
N LEU A 63 -3.24 -2.90 -7.19
CA LEU A 63 -3.21 -3.89 -8.26
C LEU A 63 -4.61 -4.40 -8.63
N VAL A 64 -5.66 -3.74 -8.14
CA VAL A 64 -7.08 -4.09 -8.29
C VAL A 64 -7.38 -5.49 -7.75
N SER A 65 -7.02 -6.52 -8.48
CA SER A 65 -7.04 -7.94 -8.09
C SER A 65 -5.84 -8.62 -8.76
N HIS A 66 -4.93 -9.13 -7.94
CA HIS A 66 -3.68 -9.70 -8.44
C HIS A 66 -3.51 -11.15 -7.97
N SER A 67 -3.11 -12.02 -8.89
CA SER A 67 -2.79 -13.42 -8.60
C SER A 67 -1.30 -13.64 -8.71
N TYR A 68 -0.72 -14.31 -7.73
CA TYR A 68 0.72 -14.59 -7.67
C TYR A 68 0.99 -15.98 -7.10
N VAL A 69 2.18 -16.51 -7.34
CA VAL A 69 2.61 -17.82 -6.87
C VAL A 69 3.76 -17.66 -5.89
N ILE A 70 3.64 -18.31 -4.73
CA ILE A 70 4.74 -18.44 -3.77
C ILE A 70 5.26 -19.86 -3.85
N GLU A 71 6.56 -20.00 -4.06
CA GLU A 71 7.26 -21.29 -3.96
C GLU A 71 7.90 -21.41 -2.57
N ARG A 72 7.61 -22.52 -1.88
CA ARG A 72 8.20 -22.80 -0.56
C ARG A 72 8.36 -24.27 -0.31
N GLU A 73 9.29 -24.66 0.55
CA GLU A 73 9.34 -26.04 1.06
C GLU A 73 8.08 -26.34 1.88
N VAL A 74 7.58 -27.55 1.75
CA VAL A 74 6.41 -28.00 2.52
C VAL A 74 6.76 -27.99 4.00
N GLY A 75 6.00 -27.22 4.77
CA GLY A 75 6.14 -27.16 6.22
C GLY A 75 5.37 -28.28 6.93
N ASN A 76 5.40 -28.27 8.27
CA ASN A 76 4.70 -29.28 9.10
C ASN A 76 3.16 -29.26 8.95
N ARG A 77 2.61 -28.21 8.35
CA ARG A 77 1.18 -28.11 8.01
C ARG A 77 1.06 -27.88 6.52
N ALA A 78 0.29 -28.75 5.85
CA ALA A 78 -0.08 -28.55 4.45
C ALA A 78 -0.90 -27.26 4.30
N THR A 79 -0.61 -26.52 3.23
CA THR A 79 -1.43 -25.36 2.84
C THR A 79 -2.82 -25.85 2.45
N GLN A 80 -3.84 -25.10 2.80
CA GLN A 80 -5.22 -25.39 2.40
C GLN A 80 -5.75 -24.26 1.51
N LYS A 81 -6.57 -24.62 0.51
CA LYS A 81 -7.31 -23.64 -0.27
C LYS A 81 -8.33 -22.97 0.63
N GLY A 82 -8.49 -21.67 0.44
CA GLY A 82 -9.46 -20.89 1.21
C GLY A 82 -8.98 -19.48 1.52
N ARG A 83 -9.78 -18.80 2.31
CA ARG A 83 -9.55 -17.41 2.70
C ARG A 83 -8.49 -17.29 3.78
N GLU A 84 -7.47 -16.48 3.57
CA GLU A 84 -6.42 -16.18 4.56
C GLU A 84 -6.68 -14.87 5.30
N SER A 85 -7.24 -13.88 4.60
CA SER A 85 -7.59 -12.57 5.18
C SER A 85 -8.85 -11.99 4.52
N THR A 86 -9.22 -10.77 4.85
CA THR A 86 -10.33 -10.06 4.20
C THR A 86 -10.10 -9.81 2.71
N THR A 87 -8.83 -9.75 2.28
CA THR A 87 -8.43 -9.43 0.90
C THR A 87 -7.69 -10.54 0.20
N ARG A 88 -7.22 -11.57 0.94
CA ARG A 88 -6.37 -12.65 0.41
C ARG A 88 -7.01 -14.02 0.51
N GLN A 89 -6.84 -14.80 -0.55
CA GLN A 89 -7.25 -16.22 -0.57
C GLN A 89 -6.22 -17.08 -1.31
N VAL A 90 -6.12 -18.34 -0.89
CA VAL A 90 -5.40 -19.40 -1.61
C VAL A 90 -6.35 -20.03 -2.64
N THR A 91 -6.01 -19.91 -3.92
CA THR A 91 -6.82 -20.39 -5.04
C THR A 91 -6.30 -21.71 -5.62
N GLY A 92 -4.98 -21.96 -5.54
CA GLY A 92 -4.34 -23.15 -6.08
C GLY A 92 -3.18 -23.63 -5.22
N ILE A 93 -2.96 -24.95 -5.23
CA ILE A 93 -1.80 -25.58 -4.59
C ILE A 93 -1.33 -26.68 -5.53
N GLN A 94 -0.04 -26.63 -5.87
CA GLN A 94 0.66 -27.65 -6.63
C GLN A 94 1.93 -28.04 -5.88
N THR A 95 2.31 -29.32 -5.95
CA THR A 95 3.53 -29.81 -5.33
C THR A 95 4.45 -30.39 -6.39
N LYS A 96 5.76 -30.11 -6.28
CA LYS A 96 6.81 -30.72 -7.10
C LYS A 96 7.89 -31.31 -6.20
N LYS A 97 8.51 -32.40 -6.63
CA LYS A 97 9.72 -32.94 -5.99
C LYS A 97 10.94 -32.38 -6.73
N GLU A 98 11.80 -31.70 -6.00
CA GLU A 98 13.03 -31.12 -6.54
C GLU A 98 14.17 -31.33 -5.55
N ASN A 99 15.29 -31.92 -6.01
CA ASN A 99 16.47 -32.20 -5.19
C ASN A 99 16.17 -32.95 -3.85
N GLY A 100 15.22 -33.92 -3.90
CA GLY A 100 14.82 -34.70 -2.72
C GLY A 100 13.91 -33.95 -1.73
N LYS A 101 13.55 -32.71 -2.01
CA LYS A 101 12.61 -31.90 -1.22
C LYS A 101 11.27 -31.78 -1.93
N VAL A 102 10.21 -31.66 -1.16
CA VAL A 102 8.87 -31.37 -1.69
C VAL A 102 8.67 -29.86 -1.62
N ILE A 103 8.48 -29.25 -2.79
CA ILE A 103 8.22 -27.83 -2.94
C ILE A 103 6.73 -27.63 -3.24
N GLU A 104 6.10 -26.76 -2.49
CA GLU A 104 4.71 -26.35 -2.64
C GLU A 104 4.66 -25.01 -3.42
N MET A 105 3.92 -25.01 -4.53
CA MET A 105 3.61 -23.81 -5.32
C MET A 105 2.19 -23.38 -4.96
N VAL A 106 2.09 -22.30 -4.17
CA VAL A 106 0.82 -21.80 -3.65
C VAL A 106 0.38 -20.61 -4.47
N THR A 107 -0.71 -20.77 -5.23
CA THR A 107 -1.34 -19.64 -5.94
C THR A 107 -2.25 -18.89 -5.00
N LYS A 108 -2.00 -17.60 -4.85
CA LYS A 108 -2.82 -16.70 -4.04
C LYS A 108 -3.41 -15.59 -4.90
N GLN A 109 -4.56 -15.10 -4.49
CA GLN A 109 -5.19 -13.91 -5.04
C GLN A 109 -5.35 -12.88 -3.96
N GLU A 110 -5.00 -11.63 -4.28
CA GLU A 110 -5.07 -10.48 -3.38
C GLU A 110 -5.92 -9.37 -4.00
N LEU A 111 -6.81 -8.77 -3.21
CA LEU A 111 -7.62 -7.62 -3.59
C LEU A 111 -7.02 -6.34 -3.02
N TYR A 112 -7.04 -5.28 -3.81
CA TYR A 112 -6.48 -3.98 -3.46
C TYR A 112 -7.58 -2.91 -3.38
N SER A 113 -7.38 -1.95 -2.52
CA SER A 113 -8.26 -0.80 -2.36
C SER A 113 -7.65 0.44 -2.99
N PRO A 114 -8.46 1.31 -3.63
CA PRO A 114 -7.96 2.54 -4.23
C PRO A 114 -7.47 3.53 -3.17
N LEU A 115 -6.52 4.38 -3.54
CA LEU A 115 -5.86 5.34 -2.66
C LEU A 115 -6.84 6.24 -1.91
N MET A 116 -7.92 6.67 -2.58
CA MET A 116 -8.98 7.48 -1.97
C MET A 116 -9.58 6.82 -0.72
N LEU A 117 -9.76 5.50 -0.74
CA LEU A 117 -10.30 4.74 0.40
C LEU A 117 -9.22 4.42 1.44
N VAL A 118 -8.00 4.15 1.00
CA VAL A 118 -6.85 3.83 1.87
C VAL A 118 -6.54 4.97 2.82
N LYS A 119 -6.71 6.21 2.38
CA LYS A 119 -6.49 7.42 3.18
C LYS A 119 -7.21 7.38 4.53
N ASP A 120 -8.43 6.88 4.56
CA ASP A 120 -9.29 6.86 5.75
C ASP A 120 -9.55 5.42 6.28
N SER A 121 -8.90 4.42 5.70
CA SER A 121 -9.07 3.02 6.12
C SER A 121 -8.52 2.76 7.52
N PRO A 122 -9.18 1.93 8.33
CA PRO A 122 -8.67 1.56 9.65
C PRO A 122 -7.38 0.71 9.54
N LEU A 123 -6.70 0.59 10.67
CA LEU A 123 -5.63 -0.41 10.79
C LEU A 123 -6.22 -1.84 10.76
N PRO A 124 -5.44 -2.81 10.24
CA PRO A 124 -5.87 -4.21 10.25
C PRO A 124 -6.24 -4.68 11.66
N PRO A 125 -7.25 -5.56 11.81
CA PRO A 125 -7.70 -6.05 13.11
C PRO A 125 -6.58 -6.60 14.00
N GLU A 126 -5.58 -7.26 13.40
CA GLU A 126 -4.43 -7.83 14.11
C GLU A 126 -3.55 -6.77 14.78
N ILE A 127 -3.59 -5.52 14.29
CA ILE A 127 -2.91 -4.36 14.87
C ILE A 127 -3.88 -3.63 15.79
N ALA A 128 -5.09 -3.32 15.31
CA ALA A 128 -6.07 -2.48 15.99
C ALA A 128 -6.52 -3.07 17.34
N THR A 129 -6.64 -4.39 17.45
CA THR A 129 -7.06 -5.08 18.68
C THR A 129 -5.92 -5.31 19.68
N ASN A 130 -4.67 -5.07 19.30
CA ASN A 130 -3.51 -5.37 20.13
C ASN A 130 -2.81 -4.09 20.57
N LYS A 131 -2.95 -3.74 21.86
CA LYS A 131 -2.34 -2.54 22.45
C LYS A 131 -0.81 -2.44 22.27
N ARG A 132 -0.10 -3.58 22.24
CA ARG A 132 1.35 -3.59 22.03
C ARG A 132 1.71 -3.29 20.57
N ARG A 133 0.91 -3.81 19.64
CA ARG A 133 1.10 -3.54 18.19
C ARG A 133 0.71 -2.11 17.84
N LEU A 134 -0.37 -1.57 18.43
CA LEU A 134 -0.76 -0.16 18.26
C LEU A 134 0.37 0.80 18.64
N LYS A 135 1.06 0.55 19.76
CA LYS A 135 2.21 1.36 20.18
C LYS A 135 3.43 1.27 19.23
N LYS A 136 3.47 0.26 18.37
CA LYS A 136 4.54 0.08 17.36
C LYS A 136 4.17 0.61 15.98
N VAL A 137 2.95 1.14 15.81
CA VAL A 137 2.59 1.80 14.56
C VAL A 137 3.43 3.05 14.39
N HIS A 138 4.11 3.13 13.26
CA HIS A 138 5.04 4.22 13.01
C HIS A 138 4.29 5.55 12.86
N PRO A 139 4.71 6.64 13.52
CA PRO A 139 4.03 7.94 13.46
C PRO A 139 4.00 8.53 12.04
N LEU A 140 4.89 8.10 11.16
CA LEU A 140 4.91 8.49 9.75
C LEU A 140 3.58 8.18 9.04
N LEU A 141 2.86 7.10 9.44
CA LEU A 141 1.52 6.81 8.90
C LEU A 141 0.55 7.97 9.14
N THR A 142 0.56 8.50 10.35
CA THR A 142 -0.25 9.67 10.70
C THR A 142 0.17 10.90 9.88
N CYS A 143 1.46 11.15 9.76
CA CYS A 143 1.99 12.30 9.04
C CYS A 143 1.67 12.28 7.55
N VAL A 144 1.82 11.12 6.90
CA VAL A 144 1.49 10.94 5.48
C VAL A 144 -0.02 11.16 5.27
N ARG A 145 -0.88 10.57 6.10
CA ARG A 145 -2.34 10.78 6.02
C ARG A 145 -2.73 12.24 6.29
N ALA A 146 -2.06 12.89 7.21
CA ALA A 146 -2.29 14.31 7.49
C ALA A 146 -1.89 15.18 6.29
N LEU A 147 -0.79 14.85 5.60
CA LEU A 147 -0.36 15.56 4.40
C LEU A 147 -1.36 15.38 3.26
N TRP A 148 -1.84 14.15 3.02
CA TRP A 148 -2.87 13.88 2.04
C TRP A 148 -4.17 14.64 2.34
N GLU A 149 -4.57 14.70 3.61
CA GLU A 149 -5.76 15.44 4.02
C GLU A 149 -5.58 16.95 3.88
N TYR A 150 -4.43 17.50 4.26
CA TYR A 150 -4.07 18.91 4.07
C TYR A 150 -4.16 19.32 2.60
N GLN A 151 -3.59 18.51 1.70
CA GLN A 151 -3.64 18.72 0.26
C GLN A 151 -5.08 18.62 -0.28
N ARG A 152 -5.84 17.62 0.16
CA ARG A 152 -7.24 17.40 -0.24
C ARG A 152 -8.16 18.58 0.13
N GLN A 153 -7.92 19.20 1.27
CA GLN A 153 -8.69 20.36 1.73
C GLN A 153 -8.32 21.65 1.00
N GLY A 154 -7.35 21.64 0.10
CA GLY A 154 -6.94 22.79 -0.69
C GLY A 154 -6.06 23.79 0.05
N HIS A 155 -5.41 23.38 1.14
CA HIS A 155 -4.50 24.22 1.90
C HIS A 155 -3.11 24.36 1.27
N GLY A 156 -2.88 23.77 0.09
CA GLY A 156 -1.61 23.78 -0.64
C GLY A 156 -0.92 22.43 -0.59
N LEU A 157 0.25 22.35 -1.22
CA LEU A 157 1.03 21.11 -1.36
C LEU A 157 1.89 20.83 -0.14
N ASN A 158 2.36 21.90 0.51
CA ASN A 158 3.29 21.81 1.62
C ASN A 158 2.92 22.81 2.72
N PRO A 159 2.65 22.38 3.97
CA PRO A 159 2.31 23.26 5.09
C PRO A 159 3.46 24.19 5.51
N THR A 160 4.67 23.94 5.03
CA THR A 160 5.83 24.83 5.29
C THR A 160 6.02 25.90 4.22
N ILE A 161 5.13 25.96 3.20
CA ILE A 161 5.22 26.97 2.12
C ILE A 161 3.85 27.65 1.95
N PRO A 162 3.69 28.93 2.34
CA PRO A 162 4.64 29.73 3.13
C PRO A 162 4.76 29.21 4.57
N PRO A 163 5.91 29.37 5.24
CA PRO A 163 6.15 28.86 6.59
C PRO A 163 5.46 29.77 7.62
N THR A 164 4.14 29.72 7.69
CA THR A 164 3.35 30.46 8.68
C THR A 164 3.04 29.58 9.89
N GLU A 165 2.97 30.21 11.06
CA GLU A 165 2.60 29.52 12.28
C GLU A 165 1.19 28.89 12.17
N ASP A 166 0.29 29.55 11.45
CA ASP A 166 -1.09 29.09 11.25
C ASP A 166 -1.14 27.82 10.40
N ASN A 167 -0.36 27.73 9.32
CA ASN A 167 -0.27 26.52 8.49
C ASN A 167 0.28 25.33 9.29
N LEU A 168 1.31 25.54 10.09
CA LEU A 168 1.89 24.49 10.95
C LEU A 168 0.93 24.06 12.05
N LYS A 169 0.19 24.98 12.67
CA LYS A 169 -0.86 24.68 13.63
C LYS A 169 -2.01 23.90 13.00
N LEU A 170 -2.43 24.30 11.80
CA LEU A 170 -3.46 23.60 11.04
C LEU A 170 -3.02 22.17 10.72
N PHE A 171 -1.81 21.99 10.18
CA PHE A 171 -1.27 20.67 9.90
C PHE A 171 -1.20 19.78 11.16
N ALA A 172 -0.71 20.34 12.27
CA ALA A 172 -0.66 19.62 13.55
C ALA A 172 -2.06 19.22 14.05
N THR A 173 -3.06 20.07 13.82
CA THR A 173 -4.46 19.75 14.16
C THR A 173 -4.99 18.62 13.29
N ILE A 174 -4.76 18.66 11.98
CA ILE A 174 -5.14 17.57 11.07
C ILE A 174 -4.43 16.28 11.46
N ALA A 175 -3.13 16.33 11.78
CA ALA A 175 -2.37 15.17 12.22
C ALA A 175 -2.95 14.52 13.49
N LYS A 176 -3.34 15.31 14.48
CA LYS A 176 -4.01 14.80 15.70
C LYS A 176 -5.33 14.13 15.39
N VAL A 177 -6.14 14.69 14.49
CA VAL A 177 -7.40 14.07 14.05
C VAL A 177 -7.12 12.74 13.38
N LYS A 178 -6.20 12.68 12.40
CA LYS A 178 -5.84 11.43 11.71
C LYS A 178 -5.23 10.39 12.67
N HIS A 179 -4.52 10.82 13.69
CA HIS A 179 -3.97 9.96 14.72
C HIS A 179 -5.06 9.31 15.58
N SER A 180 -6.05 10.09 15.99
CA SER A 180 -7.20 9.60 16.76
C SER A 180 -8.11 8.68 15.94
N GLU A 181 -8.31 8.95 14.64
CA GLU A 181 -9.03 8.08 13.72
C GLU A 181 -8.40 6.68 13.59
N LEU A 182 -7.07 6.60 13.72
CA LEU A 182 -6.32 5.34 13.75
C LEU A 182 -6.37 4.64 15.11
N LEU A 183 -7.03 5.23 16.12
CA LEU A 183 -7.08 4.74 17.50
C LEU A 183 -5.71 4.58 18.16
N LEU A 184 -4.73 5.39 17.71
CA LEU A 184 -3.37 5.35 18.23
C LEU A 184 -3.27 6.15 19.53
N PRO A 185 -2.42 5.69 20.48
CA PRO A 185 -2.16 6.45 21.71
C PRO A 185 -1.46 7.78 21.41
N ASP A 186 -1.89 8.87 22.02
CA ASP A 186 -1.31 10.22 21.84
C ASP A 186 0.22 10.23 22.04
N SER A 187 0.73 9.37 22.92
CA SER A 187 2.16 9.24 23.21
C SER A 187 3.00 8.74 22.01
N THR A 188 2.37 8.23 20.96
CA THR A 188 3.07 7.74 19.76
C THR A 188 3.24 8.81 18.68
N LEU A 189 2.67 10.01 18.87
CA LEU A 189 2.84 11.16 17.98
C LEU A 189 3.58 12.29 18.70
N ALA A 190 4.90 12.20 18.75
CA ALA A 190 5.73 13.24 19.35
C ALA A 190 5.73 14.53 18.50
N GLY A 191 5.66 15.68 19.16
CA GLY A 191 5.71 16.97 18.48
C GLY A 191 7.02 17.21 17.71
N GLU A 192 8.13 16.64 18.20
CA GLU A 192 9.43 16.68 17.52
C GLU A 192 9.40 15.89 16.20
N PHE A 193 8.73 14.75 16.16
CA PHE A 193 8.56 13.98 14.94
C PHE A 193 7.72 14.74 13.90
N LEU A 194 6.61 15.35 14.32
CA LEU A 194 5.81 16.22 13.45
C LEU A 194 6.63 17.37 12.87
N LYS A 195 7.45 18.02 13.70
CA LYS A 195 8.32 19.11 13.28
C LYS A 195 9.38 18.62 12.28
N SER A 196 10.00 17.48 12.56
CA SER A 196 10.97 16.86 11.64
C SER A 196 10.32 16.52 10.31
N PHE A 197 9.17 15.85 10.31
CA PHE A 197 8.44 15.54 9.08
C PHE A 197 8.11 16.80 8.28
N CYS A 198 7.53 17.83 8.91
CA CYS A 198 7.23 19.10 8.25
C CYS A 198 8.46 19.74 7.60
N GLY A 199 9.60 19.69 8.25
CA GLY A 199 10.86 20.24 7.71
C GLY A 199 11.41 19.46 6.51
N ASN A 200 10.97 18.23 6.33
CA ASN A 200 11.39 17.35 5.25
C ASN A 200 10.42 17.34 4.04
N ILE A 201 9.18 17.85 4.18
CA ILE A 201 8.19 17.82 3.10
C ILE A 201 8.71 18.58 1.86
N GLY A 202 8.67 17.89 0.70
CA GLY A 202 9.12 18.43 -0.58
C GLY A 202 10.64 18.47 -0.76
N SER A 203 11.40 17.96 0.21
CA SER A 203 12.84 17.78 0.07
C SER A 203 13.14 16.41 -0.56
N GLU A 204 14.18 16.35 -1.36
CA GLU A 204 14.66 15.10 -1.95
C GLU A 204 16.00 14.72 -1.30
N PHE A 205 16.12 13.46 -0.87
CA PHE A 205 17.34 12.88 -0.35
C PHE A 205 17.70 11.63 -1.12
N ALA A 206 18.75 11.68 -1.93
CA ALA A 206 19.11 10.64 -2.90
C ALA A 206 19.18 9.21 -2.33
N PRO A 207 19.73 8.94 -1.13
CA PRO A 207 19.70 7.59 -0.54
C PRO A 207 18.28 7.06 -0.31
N VAL A 208 17.35 7.91 0.14
CA VAL A 208 15.95 7.54 0.40
C VAL A 208 15.22 7.29 -0.90
N THR A 209 15.37 8.16 -1.91
CA THR A 209 14.76 7.96 -3.23
C THR A 209 15.31 6.73 -3.93
N ALA A 210 16.61 6.44 -3.81
CA ALA A 210 17.22 5.23 -4.36
C ALA A 210 16.66 3.95 -3.69
N PHE A 211 16.49 3.96 -2.37
CA PHE A 211 15.89 2.84 -1.64
C PHE A 211 14.43 2.61 -2.08
N LEU A 212 13.61 3.66 -2.08
CA LEU A 212 12.21 3.58 -2.50
C LEU A 212 12.09 3.13 -3.96
N GLY A 213 12.90 3.69 -4.86
CA GLY A 213 12.94 3.30 -6.26
C GLY A 213 13.33 1.83 -6.45
N GLY A 214 14.29 1.32 -5.69
CA GLY A 214 14.69 -0.08 -5.68
C GLY A 214 13.57 -1.02 -5.20
N GLN A 215 12.89 -0.67 -4.10
CA GLN A 215 11.75 -1.44 -3.58
C GLN A 215 10.58 -1.45 -4.58
N LEU A 216 10.25 -0.29 -5.15
CA LEU A 216 9.22 -0.17 -6.16
C LEU A 216 9.53 -1.00 -7.40
N ALA A 217 10.74 -0.91 -7.93
CA ALA A 217 11.16 -1.66 -9.10
C ALA A 217 11.10 -3.17 -8.87
N GLN A 218 11.55 -3.65 -7.69
CA GLN A 218 11.48 -5.06 -7.33
C GLN A 218 10.03 -5.56 -7.25
N ASP A 219 9.13 -4.77 -6.65
CA ASP A 219 7.72 -5.14 -6.55
C ASP A 219 7.05 -5.19 -7.93
N VAL A 220 7.32 -4.22 -8.80
CA VAL A 220 6.82 -4.20 -10.20
C VAL A 220 7.30 -5.43 -10.96
N ILE A 221 8.58 -5.84 -10.83
CA ILE A 221 9.10 -7.05 -11.46
C ILE A 221 8.36 -8.29 -10.98
N ASN A 222 8.12 -8.41 -9.68
CA ASN A 222 7.39 -9.51 -9.08
C ASN A 222 5.94 -9.56 -9.58
N VAL A 223 5.27 -8.41 -9.66
CA VAL A 223 3.89 -8.28 -10.16
C VAL A 223 3.79 -8.68 -11.63
N LEU A 224 4.69 -8.18 -12.48
CA LEU A 224 4.71 -8.55 -13.91
C LEU A 224 5.03 -10.05 -14.10
N GLY A 225 5.84 -10.62 -13.22
CA GLY A 225 6.16 -12.05 -13.21
C GLY A 225 5.13 -12.95 -12.54
N ASN A 226 4.10 -12.38 -11.89
CA ASN A 226 3.13 -13.08 -11.05
C ASN A 226 3.79 -13.99 -9.99
N ARG A 227 4.88 -13.54 -9.42
CA ARG A 227 5.69 -14.26 -8.43
C ARG A 227 5.83 -13.44 -7.18
N GLU A 228 6.04 -14.12 -6.04
CA GLU A 228 6.18 -13.52 -4.73
C GLU A 228 4.96 -12.68 -4.30
N GLN A 229 4.89 -12.37 -3.03
CA GLN A 229 3.81 -11.56 -2.50
C GLN A 229 4.06 -10.08 -2.81
N PRO A 230 3.16 -9.40 -3.55
CA PRO A 230 3.31 -7.99 -3.82
C PRO A 230 3.08 -7.13 -2.58
N LEU A 231 3.51 -5.88 -2.67
CA LEU A 231 3.31 -4.87 -1.63
C LEU A 231 1.82 -4.70 -1.31
N GLN A 232 1.46 -4.86 -0.03
CA GLN A 232 0.07 -4.80 0.44
C GLN A 232 -0.05 -3.82 1.60
N ASN A 233 -0.55 -2.64 1.35
CA ASN A 233 -0.68 -1.87 0.11
C ASN A 233 0.04 -0.51 0.27
N LEU A 234 0.38 -0.13 1.53
CA LEU A 234 1.13 1.08 1.85
C LEU A 234 2.41 0.72 2.61
N MET A 235 3.54 0.92 1.98
CA MET A 235 4.86 0.88 2.60
C MET A 235 5.26 2.29 2.99
N LEU A 236 5.74 2.46 4.21
CA LEU A 236 6.40 3.67 4.67
C LEU A 236 7.90 3.43 4.76
N PHE A 237 8.68 4.47 4.67
CA PHE A 237 10.11 4.40 4.91
C PHE A 237 10.56 5.58 5.78
N ASP A 238 11.24 5.27 6.86
CA ASP A 238 11.92 6.22 7.73
C ASP A 238 13.42 5.96 7.64
N GLY A 239 14.14 6.90 7.04
CA GLY A 239 15.59 6.80 6.85
C GLY A 239 16.39 7.06 8.13
N ASP A 240 15.81 7.76 9.13
CA ASP A 240 16.47 7.97 10.42
C ASP A 240 16.50 6.66 11.23
N GLU A 241 15.40 5.91 11.21
CA GLU A 241 15.29 4.61 11.91
C GLU A 241 15.66 3.42 11.02
N MET A 242 15.92 3.64 9.72
CA MET A 242 16.11 2.59 8.72
C MET A 242 14.99 1.54 8.75
N SER A 243 13.76 2.01 8.92
CA SER A 243 12.58 1.16 9.05
C SER A 243 11.62 1.34 7.88
N GLY A 244 11.04 0.21 7.40
CA GLY A 244 10.14 0.17 6.24
C GLY A 244 8.84 -0.60 6.55
N PRO A 245 7.99 -0.16 7.50
CA PRO A 245 6.77 -0.88 7.82
C PRO A 245 5.77 -0.85 6.67
N VAL A 246 5.08 -1.99 6.47
CA VAL A 246 4.00 -2.14 5.49
C VAL A 246 2.68 -2.28 6.23
N TYR A 247 1.68 -1.53 5.79
CA TYR A 247 0.33 -1.55 6.34
C TYR A 247 -0.69 -1.96 5.27
N PRO A 248 -1.40 -3.09 5.46
CA PRO A 248 -2.53 -3.47 4.61
C PRO A 248 -3.76 -2.65 5.03
N LEU A 249 -4.01 -1.56 4.32
CA LEU A 249 -5.07 -0.61 4.63
C LEU A 249 -6.24 -0.80 3.67
N HIS A 250 -7.37 -1.23 4.24
CA HIS A 250 -8.60 -1.47 3.49
C HIS A 250 -9.79 -0.89 4.25
N PRO A 251 -10.82 -0.38 3.56
CA PRO A 251 -12.06 -0.03 4.21
C PRO A 251 -12.72 -1.25 4.84
N ILE A 252 -13.56 -1.03 5.84
CA ILE A 252 -14.38 -2.10 6.41
C ILE A 252 -15.49 -2.41 5.41
N PHE A 253 -15.47 -3.61 4.84
CA PHE A 253 -16.56 -4.10 4.02
C PHE A 253 -17.53 -4.88 4.89
N PRO A 254 -18.86 -4.70 4.77
CA PRO A 254 -19.83 -5.60 5.36
C PRO A 254 -19.56 -7.03 4.87
N GLU A 255 -19.67 -8.03 5.76
CA GLU A 255 -19.39 -9.43 5.39
C GLU A 255 -20.20 -9.93 4.19
N THR A 256 -21.39 -9.37 4.01
CA THR A 256 -22.29 -9.66 2.89
C THR A 256 -21.90 -9.01 1.56
N SER A 257 -20.97 -8.05 1.56
CA SER A 257 -20.59 -7.29 0.35
C SER A 257 -19.32 -7.79 -0.33
N LEU A 258 -18.66 -8.78 0.25
CA LEU A 258 -17.46 -9.37 -0.38
C LEU A 258 -17.91 -10.20 -1.58
N PRO A 259 -17.40 -9.92 -2.79
CA PRO A 259 -17.71 -10.74 -3.94
C PRO A 259 -17.29 -12.17 -3.63
N ILE A 260 -18.25 -13.10 -3.72
CA ILE A 260 -17.95 -14.55 -3.74
C ILE A 260 -17.14 -14.74 -5.01
N ILE A 261 -15.84 -15.01 -4.86
CA ILE A 261 -14.99 -15.28 -6.01
C ILE A 261 -15.44 -16.64 -6.56
N PRO A 262 -15.96 -16.69 -7.80
CA PRO A 262 -16.53 -17.94 -8.33
C PRO A 262 -15.48 -19.04 -8.34
N GLY A 263 -15.81 -20.22 -7.79
CA GLY A 263 -15.00 -21.43 -7.89
C GLY A 263 -14.29 -21.90 -6.62
N VAL A 264 -14.44 -21.21 -5.47
CA VAL A 264 -13.90 -21.72 -4.20
C VAL A 264 -15.06 -22.09 -3.27
N PRO A 265 -15.27 -23.39 -2.97
CA PRO A 265 -16.29 -23.80 -1.99
C PRO A 265 -15.87 -23.36 -0.58
N ALA A 266 -16.83 -22.94 0.22
CA ALA A 266 -16.64 -22.46 1.59
C ALA A 266 -16.06 -23.50 2.57
N ASN A 267 -16.02 -24.78 2.18
CA ASN A 267 -15.43 -25.89 2.94
C ASN A 267 -14.88 -26.96 1.97
N ALA A 268 -13.59 -26.91 1.69
CA ALA A 268 -12.91 -28.04 1.04
C ALA A 268 -12.18 -28.89 2.09
N GLY A 269 -12.58 -30.13 2.24
CA GLY A 269 -11.90 -31.13 3.07
C GLY A 269 -10.48 -31.45 2.55
N PRO A 270 -9.72 -32.31 3.25
CA PRO A 270 -8.31 -32.56 2.96
C PRO A 270 -8.08 -33.05 1.53
N VAL A 271 -7.08 -32.54 0.87
CA VAL A 271 -6.68 -32.90 -0.50
C VAL A 271 -5.99 -34.25 -0.48
N GLU A 272 -6.50 -35.21 -1.30
CA GLU A 272 -5.79 -36.45 -1.58
C GLU A 272 -4.49 -36.20 -2.33
N VAL A 273 -3.42 -36.76 -1.82
CA VAL A 273 -2.10 -36.77 -2.48
C VAL A 273 -2.14 -37.84 -3.57
N LEU A 274 -2.08 -37.44 -4.83
CA LEU A 274 -1.83 -38.36 -5.92
C LEU A 274 -0.35 -38.77 -5.90
N GLU A 275 -0.09 -40.07 -5.78
CA GLU A 275 1.23 -40.70 -5.83
C GLU A 275 1.91 -40.54 -7.20
#